data_6cbafac5e3af859fcf7fe3065b6900f7
#
_entry.id   6cbafac5e3af859fcf7fe3065b6900f7
#
_cell.length_a   1.000
_cell.length_b   1.000
_cell.length_c   1.000
_cell.angle_alpha   90.00
_cell.angle_beta   90.00
_cell.angle_gamma   90.00
#
_symmetry.space_group_name_H-M   'P 1'
#
loop_
_entity.id
_entity.type
_entity.pdbx_description
1 polymer ?
#
loop_
_entity_poly.entity_id
_entity_poly.type
_entity_poly.pdbx_seq_one_letter_code
_entity_poly.pdbx_strand_id
1 'polypeptide(L)'
;RRHPKIDAVYAHNDRIAPGAYQAAKKVGREKEMIFVGIDALPGKGNGLEMVLDSVLNATFIYPTNGDKVMQLAMNILEKKPYPRETVMNTAVVDRTNAHVMQLQTTHISELDQKIETLNGRIGGYLSRVATQQVVMYGGLVILLLVAGLLLVVYKSLRAKNRLNKELSEQKKQLE
;
A
#
# COMPACT_ATOMS: atom_id res chain seq x y z
N ARG A 1 12.57 45.62 21.64
CA ARG A 1 12.79 44.21 21.17
C ARG A 1 13.29 43.39 22.34
N ARG A 2 12.67 42.21 22.63
CA ARG A 2 12.98 41.40 23.83
C ARG A 2 14.33 40.71 23.74
N HIS A 3 14.75 40.36 22.51
CA HIS A 3 16.02 39.71 22.21
C HIS A 3 16.70 40.45 21.05
N PRO A 4 17.69 41.30 21.34
CA PRO A 4 18.35 42.10 20.32
C PRO A 4 19.23 41.24 19.38
N LYS A 5 19.76 40.12 19.88
CA LYS A 5 20.57 39.19 19.10
C LYS A 5 19.97 37.79 19.14
N ILE A 6 19.85 37.16 17.98
CA ILE A 6 19.44 35.77 17.79
C ILE A 6 20.37 35.20 16.74
N ASP A 7 21.15 34.19 17.10
CA ASP A 7 22.14 33.57 16.21
C ASP A 7 21.54 32.40 15.42
N ALA A 8 20.56 31.68 16.04
CA ALA A 8 19.93 30.53 15.40
C ALA A 8 18.45 30.42 15.77
N VAL A 9 17.67 29.87 14.84
CA VAL A 9 16.27 29.49 15.05
C VAL A 9 16.17 28.02 14.74
N TYR A 10 15.80 27.23 15.73
CA TYR A 10 15.47 25.83 15.58
C TYR A 10 13.95 25.67 15.47
N ALA A 11 13.51 25.15 14.35
CA ALA A 11 12.11 24.83 14.12
C ALA A 11 11.89 23.33 14.43
N HIS A 12 10.94 23.03 15.32
CA HIS A 12 10.63 21.67 15.72
C HIS A 12 10.14 20.78 14.54
N ASN A 13 9.76 21.42 13.45
CA ASN A 13 9.31 20.80 12.21
C ASN A 13 9.61 21.75 11.04
N ASP A 14 9.99 21.20 9.87
CA ASP A 14 10.30 22.03 8.69
C ASP A 14 9.15 22.94 8.29
N ARG A 15 7.90 22.50 8.44
CA ARG A 15 6.72 23.26 8.01
C ARG A 15 6.45 24.53 8.82
N ILE A 16 6.95 24.63 10.04
CA ILE A 16 6.82 25.85 10.84
C ILE A 16 7.98 26.82 10.65
N ALA A 17 9.10 26.36 10.11
CA ALA A 17 10.28 27.20 9.84
C ALA A 17 9.99 28.44 8.98
N PRO A 18 9.17 28.38 7.90
CA PRO A 18 8.83 29.55 7.08
C PRO A 18 8.20 30.67 7.87
N GLY A 19 7.43 30.37 8.92
CA GLY A 19 6.85 31.39 9.79
C GLY A 19 7.90 32.24 10.50
N ALA A 20 8.91 31.58 11.07
CA ALA A 20 10.04 32.26 11.71
C ALA A 20 10.91 33.02 10.69
N TYR A 21 11.21 32.42 9.55
CA TYR A 21 11.96 33.05 8.45
C TYR A 21 11.25 34.30 7.96
N GLN A 22 9.95 34.23 7.68
CA GLN A 22 9.17 35.39 7.21
C GLN A 22 9.10 36.50 8.26
N ALA A 23 8.99 36.14 9.54
CA ALA A 23 9.03 37.11 10.62
C ALA A 23 10.38 37.85 10.68
N ALA A 24 11.50 37.14 10.52
CA ALA A 24 12.83 37.71 10.45
C ALA A 24 13.00 38.61 9.20
N LYS A 25 12.50 38.12 8.04
CA LYS A 25 12.56 38.84 6.75
C LYS A 25 11.80 40.16 6.79
N LYS A 26 10.63 40.22 7.43
CA LYS A 26 9.85 41.46 7.57
C LYS A 26 10.60 42.56 8.31
N VAL A 27 11.60 42.25 9.08
CA VAL A 27 12.43 43.21 9.83
C VAL A 27 13.87 43.26 9.31
N GLY A 28 14.16 42.62 8.17
CA GLY A 28 15.47 42.62 7.51
C GLY A 28 16.57 41.86 8.27
N ARG A 29 16.21 40.84 9.05
CA ARG A 29 17.11 40.09 9.94
C ARG A 29 17.31 38.65 9.55
N GLU A 30 16.77 38.20 8.43
CA GLU A 30 16.83 36.80 7.99
C GLU A 30 18.27 36.31 7.70
N LYS A 31 19.19 37.24 7.42
CA LYS A 31 20.60 36.95 7.16
C LYS A 31 21.49 36.97 8.43
N GLU A 32 20.95 37.47 9.55
CA GLU A 32 21.70 37.58 10.82
C GLU A 32 21.71 36.23 11.59
N MET A 33 20.89 35.27 11.21
CA MET A 33 20.67 34.01 11.93
C MET A 33 20.58 32.82 11.01
N ILE A 34 20.85 31.63 11.53
CA ILE A 34 20.63 30.39 10.82
C ILE A 34 19.28 29.79 11.20
N PHE A 35 18.60 29.17 10.23
CA PHE A 35 17.34 28.46 10.42
C PHE A 35 17.56 26.98 10.21
N VAL A 36 17.16 26.17 11.17
CA VAL A 36 17.33 24.72 11.16
C VAL A 36 15.98 24.08 11.43
N GLY A 37 15.66 23.03 10.68
CA GLY A 37 14.44 22.26 10.81
C GLY A 37 14.68 20.78 11.09
N ILE A 38 13.60 20.03 11.14
CA ILE A 38 13.57 18.56 11.23
C ILE A 38 12.50 18.06 10.27
N ASP A 39 12.69 16.89 9.74
CA ASP A 39 11.92 15.96 8.93
C ASP A 39 12.59 15.72 7.57
N ALA A 40 13.20 16.71 6.94
CA ALA A 40 13.80 16.61 5.61
C ALA A 40 12.84 16.01 4.56
N LEU A 41 11.54 16.36 4.64
CA LEU A 41 10.53 15.81 3.74
C LEU A 41 10.74 16.32 2.31
N PRO A 42 10.55 15.44 1.30
CA PRO A 42 10.56 15.84 -0.11
C PRO A 42 9.29 16.58 -0.52
N GLY A 43 9.34 17.21 -1.68
CA GLY A 43 8.20 17.86 -2.31
C GLY A 43 8.09 19.36 -2.02
N LYS A 44 7.16 19.98 -2.74
CA LYS A 44 6.98 21.44 -2.72
C LYS A 44 6.59 21.95 -1.35
N GLY A 45 7.30 23.00 -0.89
CA GLY A 45 7.05 23.64 0.40
C GLY A 45 7.50 22.80 1.61
N ASN A 46 8.29 21.75 1.41
CA ASN A 46 8.83 20.91 2.45
C ASN A 46 10.34 21.13 2.67
N GLY A 47 10.92 20.46 3.66
CA GLY A 47 12.27 20.73 4.16
C GLY A 47 13.37 20.72 3.11
N LEU A 48 13.38 19.73 2.18
CA LEU A 48 14.41 19.66 1.13
C LEU A 48 14.36 20.89 0.20
N GLU A 49 13.16 21.29 -0.24
CA GLU A 49 13.00 22.48 -1.06
C GLU A 49 13.39 23.74 -0.28
N MET A 50 13.01 23.84 1.00
CA MET A 50 13.37 24.98 1.84
C MET A 50 14.88 25.15 2.01
N VAL A 51 15.64 24.06 2.06
CA VAL A 51 17.10 24.11 2.09
C VAL A 51 17.64 24.60 0.74
N LEU A 52 17.11 24.10 -0.38
CA LEU A 52 17.50 24.53 -1.73
C LEU A 52 17.18 26.01 -1.96
N ASP A 53 16.04 26.48 -1.48
CA ASP A 53 15.58 27.87 -1.55
C ASP A 53 16.20 28.80 -0.51
N SER A 54 17.11 28.28 0.33
CA SER A 54 17.78 29.05 1.38
C SER A 54 16.84 29.65 2.44
N VAL A 55 15.68 29.05 2.65
CA VAL A 55 14.78 29.33 3.78
C VAL A 55 15.30 28.63 5.04
N LEU A 56 15.78 27.39 4.88
CA LEU A 56 16.52 26.64 5.90
C LEU A 56 18.00 26.57 5.52
N ASN A 57 18.89 26.69 6.50
CA ASN A 57 20.31 26.40 6.35
C ASN A 57 20.57 24.90 6.35
N ALA A 58 19.81 24.18 7.17
CA ALA A 58 19.87 22.72 7.25
C ALA A 58 18.54 22.16 7.80
N THR A 59 18.28 20.90 7.53
CA THR A 59 17.26 20.09 8.19
C THR A 59 17.85 18.72 8.55
N PHE A 60 17.20 18.02 9.48
CA PHE A 60 17.61 16.68 9.89
C PHE A 60 16.59 15.66 9.41
N ILE A 61 17.08 14.54 8.90
CA ILE A 61 16.21 13.41 8.56
C ILE A 61 15.62 12.86 9.86
N TYR A 62 14.31 12.67 9.90
CA TYR A 62 13.62 11.98 11.00
C TYR A 62 13.12 10.61 10.54
N PRO A 63 13.93 9.54 10.70
CA PRO A 63 13.54 8.21 10.27
C PRO A 63 12.44 7.67 11.22
N THR A 64 11.29 7.35 10.67
CA THR A 64 10.16 6.81 11.45
C THR A 64 10.40 5.37 11.92
N ASN A 65 11.19 4.57 11.15
CA ASN A 65 11.51 3.16 11.44
C ASN A 65 10.30 2.35 11.95
N GLY A 66 9.13 2.53 11.32
CA GLY A 66 7.88 1.89 11.73
C GLY A 66 7.98 0.37 11.84
N ASP A 67 8.75 -0.28 10.97
CA ASP A 67 9.08 -1.69 10.99
C ASP A 67 9.76 -2.11 12.31
N LYS A 68 10.77 -1.36 12.74
CA LYS A 68 11.48 -1.62 14.02
C LYS A 68 10.60 -1.36 15.23
N VAL A 69 9.76 -0.33 15.17
CA VAL A 69 8.79 -0.03 16.24
C VAL A 69 7.77 -1.16 16.36
N MET A 70 7.24 -1.65 15.25
CA MET A 70 6.33 -2.79 15.25
C MET A 70 6.99 -4.07 15.75
N GLN A 71 8.22 -4.35 15.30
CA GLN A 71 8.97 -5.50 15.80
C GLN A 71 9.23 -5.42 17.30
N LEU A 72 9.56 -4.24 17.82
CA LEU A 72 9.74 -4.02 19.26
C LEU A 72 8.44 -4.26 20.02
N ALA A 73 7.32 -3.74 19.53
CA ALA A 73 6.01 -3.96 20.12
C ALA A 73 5.63 -5.45 20.15
N MET A 74 5.89 -6.18 19.07
CA MET A 74 5.66 -7.64 19.02
C MET A 74 6.53 -8.37 20.04
N ASN A 75 7.81 -8.03 20.15
CA ASN A 75 8.70 -8.65 21.13
C ASN A 75 8.22 -8.43 22.57
N ILE A 76 7.73 -7.22 22.89
CA ILE A 76 7.16 -6.92 24.21
C ILE A 76 5.92 -7.77 24.48
N LEU A 77 5.00 -7.85 23.54
CA LEU A 77 3.75 -8.62 23.67
C LEU A 77 4.03 -10.12 23.81
N GLU A 78 5.00 -10.64 23.09
CA GLU A 78 5.42 -12.05 23.13
C GLU A 78 6.38 -12.36 24.27
N LYS A 79 6.68 -11.38 25.15
CA LYS A 79 7.64 -11.49 26.26
C LYS A 79 9.05 -11.95 25.82
N LYS A 80 9.45 -11.59 24.62
CA LYS A 80 10.79 -11.81 24.08
C LYS A 80 11.77 -10.73 24.59
N PRO A 81 13.07 -11.01 24.63
CA PRO A 81 14.06 -9.99 24.96
C PRO A 81 13.98 -8.81 23.98
N TYR A 82 14.09 -7.59 24.52
CA TYR A 82 14.12 -6.37 23.71
C TYR A 82 15.05 -5.35 24.35
N PRO A 83 15.70 -4.47 23.55
CA PRO A 83 16.51 -3.39 24.06
C PRO A 83 15.62 -2.31 24.70
N ARG A 84 16.01 -1.79 25.86
CA ARG A 84 15.30 -0.69 26.52
C ARG A 84 15.45 0.63 25.78
N GLU A 85 16.55 0.79 25.07
CA GLU A 85 16.85 1.97 24.27
C GLU A 85 17.18 1.55 22.84
N THR A 86 16.63 2.26 21.88
CA THR A 86 16.93 2.08 20.46
C THR A 86 17.36 3.42 19.90
N VAL A 87 18.66 3.54 19.61
CA VAL A 87 19.21 4.73 18.96
C VAL A 87 18.95 4.65 17.46
N MET A 88 18.28 5.66 16.92
CA MET A 88 18.06 5.80 15.49
C MET A 88 19.08 6.75 14.89
N ASN A 89 19.71 6.35 13.79
CA ASN A 89 20.63 7.21 13.08
C ASN A 89 19.85 8.30 12.32
N THR A 90 20.37 9.50 12.38
CA THR A 90 19.89 10.63 11.59
C THR A 90 21.02 11.18 10.73
N ALA A 91 20.67 11.99 9.72
CA ALA A 91 21.64 12.70 8.91
C ALA A 91 21.22 14.15 8.75
N VAL A 92 22.20 15.03 8.61
CA VAL A 92 22.00 16.44 8.29
C VAL A 92 21.82 16.56 6.78
N VAL A 93 20.82 17.32 6.38
CA VAL A 93 20.63 17.75 5.01
C VAL A 93 20.86 19.25 4.94
N ASP A 94 21.85 19.64 4.23
CA ASP A 94 22.22 21.02 3.94
C ASP A 94 22.30 21.24 2.43
N ARG A 95 22.75 22.41 2.01
CA ARG A 95 22.83 22.78 0.59
C ARG A 95 23.76 21.90 -0.23
N THR A 96 24.71 21.20 0.39
CA THR A 96 25.68 20.34 -0.30
C THR A 96 25.07 19.01 -0.73
N ASN A 97 24.07 18.50 0.00
CA ASN A 97 23.47 17.21 -0.26
C ASN A 97 21.95 17.24 -0.52
N ALA A 98 21.26 18.36 -0.28
CA ALA A 98 19.81 18.49 -0.44
C ALA A 98 19.31 18.10 -1.84
N HIS A 99 20.05 18.47 -2.90
CA HIS A 99 19.67 18.12 -4.27
C HIS A 99 19.73 16.61 -4.53
N VAL A 100 20.78 15.95 -4.05
CA VAL A 100 20.94 14.49 -4.16
C VAL A 100 19.81 13.79 -3.38
N MET A 101 19.53 14.25 -2.17
CA MET A 101 18.45 13.73 -1.34
C MET A 101 17.09 13.90 -2.02
N GLN A 102 16.85 15.04 -2.65
CA GLN A 102 15.61 15.28 -3.40
C GLN A 102 15.44 14.30 -4.57
N LEU A 103 16.49 14.07 -5.35
CA LEU A 103 16.47 13.11 -6.45
C LEU A 103 16.20 11.68 -5.95
N GLN A 104 16.89 11.27 -4.88
CA GLN A 104 16.71 9.95 -4.30
C GLN A 104 15.28 9.73 -3.76
N THR A 105 14.75 10.69 -3.01
CA THR A 105 13.39 10.59 -2.45
C THR A 105 12.32 10.64 -3.52
N THR A 106 12.51 11.41 -4.58
CA THR A 106 11.60 11.41 -5.75
C THR A 106 11.60 10.03 -6.42
N HIS A 107 12.78 9.46 -6.65
CA HIS A 107 12.91 8.13 -7.25
C HIS A 107 12.27 7.03 -6.39
N ILE A 108 12.47 7.08 -5.07
CA ILE A 108 11.81 6.15 -4.14
C ILE A 108 10.29 6.28 -4.25
N SER A 109 9.76 7.50 -4.26
CA SER A 109 8.31 7.74 -4.40
C SER A 109 7.74 7.19 -5.72
N GLU A 110 8.48 7.32 -6.83
CA GLU A 110 8.10 6.74 -8.12
C GLU A 110 8.09 5.21 -8.09
N LEU A 111 9.09 4.61 -7.42
CA LEU A 111 9.14 3.15 -7.24
C LEU A 111 7.98 2.65 -6.38
N ASP A 112 7.65 3.33 -5.29
CA ASP A 112 6.53 2.98 -4.42
C ASP A 112 5.20 3.01 -5.18
N GLN A 113 4.95 4.05 -5.97
CA GLN A 113 3.75 4.13 -6.83
C GLN A 113 3.70 2.98 -7.86
N LYS A 114 4.86 2.60 -8.40
CA LYS A 114 4.95 1.48 -9.34
C LYS A 114 4.65 0.15 -8.67
N ILE A 115 5.17 -0.05 -7.45
CA ILE A 115 4.90 -1.24 -6.63
C ILE A 115 3.40 -1.32 -6.31
N GLU A 116 2.78 -0.23 -5.89
CA GLU A 116 1.34 -0.17 -5.59
C GLU A 116 0.49 -0.52 -6.82
N THR A 117 0.85 0.06 -7.97
CA THR A 117 0.18 -0.25 -9.25
C THR A 117 0.31 -1.72 -9.63
N LEU A 118 1.51 -2.30 -9.46
CA LEU A 118 1.75 -3.72 -9.75
C LEU A 118 0.98 -4.63 -8.80
N ASN A 119 0.96 -4.32 -7.51
CA ASN A 119 0.18 -5.06 -6.51
C ASN A 119 -1.32 -5.03 -6.82
N GLY A 120 -1.85 -3.88 -7.22
CA GLY A 120 -3.23 -3.75 -7.68
C GLY A 120 -3.54 -4.63 -8.91
N ARG A 121 -2.62 -4.68 -9.89
CA ARG A 121 -2.75 -5.58 -11.05
C ARG A 121 -2.73 -7.06 -10.66
N ILE A 122 -1.80 -7.45 -9.78
CA ILE A 122 -1.71 -8.83 -9.29
C ILE A 122 -3.01 -9.23 -8.59
N GLY A 123 -3.54 -8.38 -7.70
CA GLY A 123 -4.84 -8.60 -7.05
C GLY A 123 -5.99 -8.80 -8.05
N GLY A 124 -6.03 -7.98 -9.10
CA GLY A 124 -7.00 -8.11 -10.19
C GLY A 124 -6.86 -9.42 -10.97
N TYR A 125 -5.64 -9.88 -11.25
CA TYR A 125 -5.40 -11.17 -11.90
C TYR A 125 -5.84 -12.35 -11.03
N LEU A 126 -5.48 -12.34 -9.74
CA LEU A 126 -5.89 -13.39 -8.79
C LEU A 126 -7.41 -13.50 -8.67
N SER A 127 -8.11 -12.37 -8.59
CA SER A 127 -9.57 -12.32 -8.56
C SER A 127 -10.20 -12.91 -9.84
N ARG A 128 -9.65 -12.58 -11.02
CA ARG A 128 -10.12 -13.16 -12.30
C ARG A 128 -9.91 -14.66 -12.37
N VAL A 129 -8.74 -15.14 -11.96
CA VAL A 129 -8.44 -16.58 -11.94
C VAL A 129 -9.40 -17.31 -10.99
N ALA A 130 -9.66 -16.79 -9.80
CA ALA A 130 -10.61 -17.36 -8.86
C ALA A 130 -12.03 -17.42 -9.44
N THR A 131 -12.47 -16.33 -10.08
CA THR A 131 -13.80 -16.30 -10.75
C THR A 131 -13.87 -17.30 -11.89
N GLN A 132 -12.84 -17.41 -12.73
CA GLN A 132 -12.82 -18.41 -13.83
C GLN A 132 -12.89 -19.84 -13.30
N GLN A 133 -12.19 -20.14 -12.19
CA GLN A 133 -12.27 -21.47 -11.56
C GLN A 133 -13.69 -21.77 -11.07
N VAL A 134 -14.36 -20.83 -10.41
CA VAL A 134 -15.75 -21.01 -9.95
C VAL A 134 -16.70 -21.25 -11.13
N VAL A 135 -16.58 -20.50 -12.21
CA VAL A 135 -17.40 -20.67 -13.42
C VAL A 135 -17.13 -22.03 -14.07
N MET A 136 -15.87 -22.42 -14.19
CA MET A 136 -15.47 -23.70 -14.79
C MET A 136 -16.01 -24.89 -13.98
N TYR A 137 -15.80 -24.90 -12.68
CA TYR A 137 -16.29 -26.00 -11.83
C TYR A 137 -17.81 -26.01 -11.72
N GLY A 138 -18.44 -24.84 -11.62
CA GLY A 138 -19.90 -24.71 -11.64
C GLY A 138 -20.51 -25.23 -12.97
N GLY A 139 -19.90 -24.88 -14.10
CA GLY A 139 -20.30 -25.39 -15.41
C GLY A 139 -20.16 -26.92 -15.53
N LEU A 140 -19.07 -27.47 -15.00
CA LEU A 140 -18.86 -28.93 -14.98
C LEU A 140 -19.96 -29.66 -14.17
N VAL A 141 -20.30 -29.14 -13.00
CA VAL A 141 -21.37 -29.70 -12.16
C VAL A 141 -22.72 -29.68 -12.88
N ILE A 142 -23.06 -28.56 -13.54
CA ILE A 142 -24.30 -28.45 -14.31
C ILE A 142 -24.32 -29.47 -15.45
N LEU A 143 -23.23 -29.62 -16.19
CA LEU A 143 -23.13 -30.63 -17.26
C LEU A 143 -23.36 -32.05 -16.75
N LEU A 144 -22.76 -32.40 -15.60
CA LEU A 144 -22.95 -33.71 -14.98
C LEU A 144 -24.41 -33.95 -14.55
N LEU A 145 -25.08 -32.92 -14.00
CA LEU A 145 -26.51 -32.99 -13.64
C LEU A 145 -27.39 -33.20 -14.87
N VAL A 146 -27.14 -32.45 -15.96
CA VAL A 146 -27.88 -32.61 -17.22
C VAL A 146 -27.67 -34.00 -17.80
N ALA A 147 -26.44 -34.49 -17.84
CA ALA A 147 -26.13 -35.85 -18.32
C ALA A 147 -26.83 -36.91 -17.48
N GLY A 148 -26.82 -36.77 -16.14
CA GLY A 148 -27.56 -37.65 -15.24
C GLY A 148 -29.08 -37.67 -15.51
N LEU A 149 -29.66 -36.49 -15.72
CA LEU A 149 -31.09 -36.34 -16.03
C LEU A 149 -31.46 -37.00 -17.36
N LEU A 150 -30.63 -36.81 -18.40
CA LEU A 150 -30.79 -37.47 -19.69
C LEU A 150 -30.72 -38.97 -19.58
N LEU A 151 -29.82 -39.52 -18.76
CA LEU A 151 -29.75 -40.98 -18.50
C LEU A 151 -31.01 -41.50 -17.80
N VAL A 152 -31.56 -40.77 -16.84
CA VAL A 152 -32.81 -41.15 -16.17
C VAL A 152 -33.99 -41.15 -17.14
N VAL A 153 -34.09 -40.09 -17.96
CA VAL A 153 -35.13 -39.99 -19.00
C VAL A 153 -35.00 -41.12 -20.03
N TYR A 154 -33.79 -41.38 -20.50
CA TYR A 154 -33.51 -42.50 -21.42
C TYR A 154 -33.93 -43.88 -20.83
N LYS A 155 -33.53 -44.15 -19.58
CA LYS A 155 -33.96 -45.40 -18.90
C LYS A 155 -35.46 -45.50 -18.72
N SER A 156 -36.13 -44.41 -18.37
CA SER A 156 -37.59 -44.35 -18.23
C SER A 156 -38.30 -44.61 -19.55
N LEU A 157 -37.87 -43.98 -20.64
CA LEU A 157 -38.45 -44.21 -21.97
C LEU A 157 -38.22 -45.64 -22.45
N ARG A 158 -37.04 -46.24 -22.20
CA ARG A 158 -36.74 -47.61 -22.56
C ARG A 158 -37.62 -48.60 -21.76
N ALA A 159 -37.83 -48.36 -20.46
CA ALA A 159 -38.71 -49.17 -19.62
C ALA A 159 -40.19 -49.08 -20.10
N LYS A 160 -40.68 -47.88 -20.44
CA LYS A 160 -42.01 -47.66 -20.97
C LYS A 160 -42.23 -48.36 -22.33
N ASN A 161 -41.22 -48.28 -23.22
CA ASN A 161 -41.31 -48.98 -24.54
C ASN A 161 -41.30 -50.50 -24.37
N ARG A 162 -40.59 -51.05 -23.37
CA ARG A 162 -40.60 -52.49 -23.08
C ARG A 162 -41.95 -52.93 -22.54
N LEU A 163 -42.54 -52.19 -21.60
CA LEU A 163 -43.85 -52.44 -21.02
C LEU A 163 -44.96 -52.37 -22.13
N ASN A 164 -44.88 -51.38 -23.01
CA ASN A 164 -45.84 -51.25 -24.15
C ASN A 164 -45.75 -52.42 -25.12
N LYS A 165 -44.54 -52.98 -25.35
CA LYS A 165 -44.38 -54.20 -26.16
C LYS A 165 -45.01 -55.42 -25.48
N GLU A 166 -44.73 -55.63 -24.22
CA GLU A 166 -45.30 -56.74 -23.40
C GLU A 166 -46.82 -56.66 -23.38
N LEU A 167 -47.40 -55.47 -23.19
CA LEU A 167 -48.85 -55.24 -23.23
C LEU A 167 -49.47 -55.55 -24.61
N SER A 168 -48.77 -55.17 -25.69
CA SER A 168 -49.20 -55.45 -27.05
C SER A 168 -49.18 -56.94 -27.40
N GLU A 169 -48.17 -57.67 -26.91
CA GLU A 169 -48.05 -59.10 -27.07
C GLU A 169 -49.14 -59.87 -26.27
N GLN A 170 -49.43 -59.43 -25.03
CA GLN A 170 -50.55 -60.01 -24.23
C GLN A 170 -51.93 -59.75 -24.85
N LYS A 171 -52.17 -58.57 -25.45
CA LYS A 171 -53.41 -58.32 -26.18
C LYS A 171 -53.60 -59.24 -27.39
N LYS A 172 -52.54 -59.53 -28.14
CA LYS A 172 -52.58 -60.44 -29.28
C LYS A 172 -52.79 -61.89 -28.91
N GLN A 173 -52.51 -62.31 -27.68
CA GLN A 173 -52.77 -63.67 -27.19
C GLN A 173 -54.19 -63.88 -26.64
N LEU A 174 -54.93 -62.77 -26.40
CA LEU A 174 -56.30 -62.79 -25.88
C LEU A 174 -57.38 -62.62 -26.97
N GLU A 175 -56.95 -62.29 -28.18
CA GLU A 175 -57.80 -62.31 -29.41
C GLU A 175 -57.60 -63.64 -30.14
#